data_c0cb055768bab944cf0ff2bc22f556a2
#
_entry.id   c0cb055768bab944cf0ff2bc22f556a2
#
_cell.length_a   1.000
_cell.length_b   1.000
_cell.length_c   1.000
_cell.angle_alpha   90.00
_cell.angle_beta   90.00
_cell.angle_gamma   90.00
#
_symmetry.space_group_name_H-M   'P 1'
#
loop_
_entity.id
_entity.type
_entity.pdbx_description
1 polymer ?
#
loop_
_entity_poly.entity_id
_entity_poly.type
_entity_poly.pdbx_seq_one_letter_code
_entity_poly.pdbx_strand_id
1 'polypeptide(L)'
;MFTKKTLKKVTAVSAALVLAFGAAACNRDSGDSGSGSGDNSVTLALSTRTNPFFVQLQEGAQKKADELGIKLNIQDASDDAAKQNDQLNNAATTGSKVVIVNPTDSDAVVAAVQALNNANIPVVAVDRSASGGTVDSFIASDNVAGGKQAADALAQSIGDEGEVLVLQGIAGSSASRDRGKGFTDGIATHPNVRVVGQQTANFDRTEGLNVTTNLLQAHPDVKAIFAENDEMALGAIE
;
A
#
# COMPACT_ATOMS: atom_id res chain seq x y z
N MET A 1 -8.88 -15.12 79.01
CA MET A 1 -8.83 -13.99 79.95
C MET A 1 -9.51 -12.86 79.22
N PHE A 2 -10.81 -12.68 79.44
CA PHE A 2 -11.50 -11.48 79.91
C PHE A 2 -11.36 -10.25 78.99
N THR A 3 -12.37 -9.47 78.52
CA THR A 3 -13.80 -9.30 78.83
C THR A 3 -14.33 -8.34 77.75
N LYS A 4 -15.40 -8.57 77.12
CA LYS A 4 -16.81 -8.16 77.25
C LYS A 4 -17.06 -6.65 77.43
N LYS A 5 -18.06 -6.21 76.64
CA LYS A 5 -19.09 -5.18 76.87
C LYS A 5 -18.81 -3.76 76.29
N THR A 6 -19.75 -3.04 75.72
CA THR A 6 -21.23 -3.00 75.59
C THR A 6 -21.58 -1.89 74.63
N LEU A 7 -22.38 -2.14 73.67
CA LEU A 7 -23.79 -1.65 73.47
C LEU A 7 -24.12 -0.25 74.00
N LYS A 8 -24.49 0.68 73.11
CA LYS A 8 -25.73 1.41 73.25
C LYS A 8 -26.15 2.14 71.97
N LYS A 9 -27.37 1.86 71.60
CA LYS A 9 -28.22 2.53 70.63
C LYS A 9 -28.47 3.98 71.05
N VAL A 10 -28.54 4.91 70.07
CA VAL A 10 -29.43 6.05 70.13
C VAL A 10 -30.00 6.29 68.74
N THR A 11 -31.27 6.37 68.79
CA THR A 11 -32.26 6.42 67.73
C THR A 11 -32.51 7.88 67.30
N ALA A 12 -32.84 8.05 66.03
CA ALA A 12 -33.93 8.83 65.45
C ALA A 12 -33.82 10.35 65.23
N VAL A 13 -34.27 10.68 64.00
CA VAL A 13 -35.12 11.81 63.60
C VAL A 13 -34.46 13.11 63.26
N SER A 14 -34.48 13.44 62.01
CA SER A 14 -34.92 14.69 61.34
C SER A 14 -34.61 14.52 59.86
N ALA A 15 -35.45 14.08 59.05
CA ALA A 15 -36.60 14.65 58.34
C ALA A 15 -36.28 16.00 57.65
N ALA A 16 -36.28 15.92 56.30
CA ALA A 16 -36.74 16.94 55.35
C ALA A 16 -36.24 18.37 55.53
N LEU A 17 -35.36 18.77 54.62
CA LEU A 17 -35.43 20.01 53.84
C LEU A 17 -34.10 20.19 53.07
N VAL A 18 -34.04 19.73 51.84
CA VAL A 18 -33.27 20.37 50.76
C VAL A 18 -33.77 19.80 49.44
N LEU A 19 -34.97 20.15 49.08
CA LEU A 19 -35.47 20.12 47.71
C LEU A 19 -35.64 21.57 47.32
N ALA A 20 -34.66 22.13 46.63
CA ALA A 20 -34.78 23.33 45.79
C ALA A 20 -33.45 24.05 45.61
N PHE A 21 -32.47 23.45 44.96
CA PHE A 21 -31.39 24.21 44.26
C PHE A 21 -30.61 23.23 43.38
N GLY A 22 -31.15 22.97 42.21
CA GLY A 22 -30.51 22.04 41.28
C GLY A 22 -31.10 22.05 39.86
N ALA A 23 -31.79 23.14 39.50
CA ALA A 23 -32.40 23.23 38.18
C ALA A 23 -31.90 24.48 37.42
N ALA A 24 -30.59 24.69 37.37
CA ALA A 24 -30.04 25.81 36.61
C ALA A 24 -28.63 25.53 36.06
N ALA A 25 -28.35 24.28 35.63
CA ALA A 25 -27.05 23.99 35.00
C ALA A 25 -27.16 22.93 33.92
N CYS A 26 -28.24 22.89 33.17
CA CYS A 26 -28.37 22.05 31.95
C CYS A 26 -29.05 22.82 30.84
N ASN A 27 -28.67 24.10 30.65
CA ASN A 27 -28.84 24.73 29.36
C ASN A 27 -27.51 24.58 28.61
N ARG A 28 -27.07 23.33 28.37
CA ARG A 28 -26.24 23.04 27.21
C ARG A 28 -27.17 23.13 26.04
N ASP A 29 -27.01 24.23 25.36
CA ASP A 29 -27.45 24.42 24.00
C ASP A 29 -27.19 23.09 23.23
N SER A 30 -28.25 22.33 23.09
CA SER A 30 -28.29 21.19 22.17
C SER A 30 -28.36 21.80 20.79
N GLY A 31 -27.25 22.45 20.42
CA GLY A 31 -26.96 22.68 19.04
C GLY A 31 -27.06 21.35 18.35
N ASP A 32 -28.13 21.22 17.63
CA ASP A 32 -28.37 20.20 16.64
C ASP A 32 -27.14 20.03 15.77
N SER A 33 -26.23 19.17 16.19
CA SER A 33 -25.12 18.65 15.40
C SER A 33 -25.47 17.26 14.92
N GLY A 34 -26.73 17.04 14.63
CA GLY A 34 -27.22 15.97 13.81
C GLY A 34 -26.97 16.20 12.33
N SER A 35 -25.84 16.82 12.00
CA SER A 35 -25.29 16.73 10.65
C SER A 35 -24.63 15.36 10.52
N GLY A 36 -25.43 14.38 10.10
CA GLY A 36 -24.95 13.17 9.48
C GLY A 36 -24.27 13.51 8.16
N SER A 37 -23.18 14.28 8.17
CA SER A 37 -22.20 14.23 7.13
C SER A 37 -21.56 12.86 7.27
N GLY A 38 -22.10 11.87 6.56
CA GLY A 38 -21.41 10.60 6.40
C GLY A 38 -19.97 10.96 6.04
N ASP A 39 -19.04 10.57 6.90
CA ASP A 39 -17.63 10.90 6.73
C ASP A 39 -17.20 10.31 5.39
N ASN A 40 -17.16 11.15 4.33
CA ASN A 40 -16.77 10.76 2.98
C ASN A 40 -15.26 10.51 2.95
N SER A 41 -14.79 9.63 3.83
CA SER A 41 -13.38 9.30 3.91
C SER A 41 -13.04 8.14 2.97
N VAL A 42 -11.98 8.34 2.21
CA VAL A 42 -11.35 7.33 1.36
C VAL A 42 -9.96 7.06 1.90
N THR A 43 -9.57 5.81 1.99
CA THR A 43 -8.19 5.44 2.34
C THR A 43 -7.41 5.12 1.07
N LEU A 44 -6.23 5.73 0.92
CA LEU A 44 -5.22 5.39 -0.08
C LEU A 44 -4.06 4.70 0.64
N ALA A 45 -3.93 3.38 0.45
CA ALA A 45 -2.87 2.56 1.03
C ALA A 45 -1.80 2.27 -0.03
N LEU A 46 -0.65 2.93 0.09
CA LEU A 46 0.49 2.80 -0.81
C LEU A 46 1.48 1.76 -0.28
N SER A 47 2.14 1.03 -1.19
CA SER A 47 3.24 0.13 -0.85
C SER A 47 4.40 0.91 -0.24
N THR A 48 4.76 2.04 -0.85
CA THR A 48 5.84 2.91 -0.38
C THR A 48 5.65 4.34 -0.87
N ARG A 49 6.36 5.29 -0.26
CA ARG A 49 6.48 6.69 -0.69
C ARG A 49 7.93 7.07 -1.03
N THR A 50 8.83 6.11 -1.02
CA THR A 50 10.23 6.36 -1.39
C THR A 50 10.42 6.45 -2.91
N ASN A 51 9.55 5.79 -3.70
CA ASN A 51 9.58 5.86 -5.15
C ASN A 51 8.81 7.10 -5.64
N PRO A 52 9.43 7.96 -6.48
CA PRO A 52 8.80 9.19 -7.02
C PRO A 52 7.47 8.95 -7.75
N PHE A 53 7.29 7.79 -8.38
CA PHE A 53 6.04 7.41 -9.03
C PHE A 53 4.86 7.43 -8.05
N PHE A 54 5.03 6.85 -6.85
CA PHE A 54 3.94 6.82 -5.85
C PHE A 54 3.72 8.17 -5.17
N VAL A 55 4.75 9.03 -5.12
CA VAL A 55 4.58 10.43 -4.68
C VAL A 55 3.65 11.17 -5.65
N GLN A 56 3.86 11.04 -6.96
CA GLN A 56 3.01 11.66 -7.98
C GLN A 56 1.58 11.07 -7.97
N LEU A 57 1.45 9.75 -7.79
CA LEU A 57 0.14 9.10 -7.65
C LEU A 57 -0.62 9.67 -6.45
N GLN A 58 0.06 9.81 -5.32
CA GLN A 58 -0.51 10.41 -4.11
C GLN A 58 -0.96 11.86 -4.34
N GLU A 59 -0.12 12.68 -4.96
CA GLU A 59 -0.43 14.09 -5.27
C GLU A 59 -1.65 14.20 -6.18
N GLY A 60 -1.72 13.35 -7.21
CA GLY A 60 -2.88 13.28 -8.12
C GLY A 60 -4.17 12.88 -7.38
N ALA A 61 -4.06 11.87 -6.50
CA ALA A 61 -5.20 11.42 -5.69
C ALA A 61 -5.66 12.51 -4.70
N GLN A 62 -4.72 13.18 -4.02
CA GLN A 62 -5.04 14.28 -3.10
C GLN A 62 -5.72 15.43 -3.82
N LYS A 63 -5.16 15.87 -4.96
CA LYS A 63 -5.77 16.92 -5.77
C LYS A 63 -7.21 16.57 -6.15
N LYS A 64 -7.45 15.33 -6.57
CA LYS A 64 -8.79 14.90 -6.94
C LYS A 64 -9.74 14.79 -5.75
N ALA A 65 -9.25 14.36 -4.61
CA ALA A 65 -10.02 14.32 -3.36
C ALA A 65 -10.45 15.73 -2.94
N ASP A 66 -9.55 16.72 -3.01
CA ASP A 66 -9.83 18.12 -2.70
C ASP A 66 -10.90 18.72 -3.63
N GLU A 67 -10.80 18.44 -4.95
CA GLU A 67 -11.81 18.86 -5.94
C GLU A 67 -13.21 18.28 -5.65
N LEU A 68 -13.27 17.07 -5.10
CA LEU A 68 -14.52 16.36 -4.81
C LEU A 68 -15.02 16.56 -3.38
N GLY A 69 -14.30 17.27 -2.52
CA GLY A 69 -14.63 17.44 -1.11
C GLY A 69 -14.54 16.12 -0.32
N ILE A 70 -13.65 15.22 -0.74
CA ILE A 70 -13.40 13.91 -0.12
C ILE A 70 -12.23 14.03 0.86
N LYS A 71 -12.40 13.47 2.06
CA LYS A 71 -11.29 13.31 3.00
C LYS A 71 -10.44 12.11 2.60
N LEU A 72 -9.22 12.35 2.13
CA LEU A 72 -8.28 11.29 1.77
C LEU A 72 -7.35 10.97 2.94
N ASN A 73 -7.36 9.71 3.39
CA ASN A 73 -6.45 9.19 4.39
C ASN A 73 -5.34 8.40 3.70
N ILE A 74 -4.13 8.94 3.71
CA ILE A 74 -2.99 8.33 3.02
C ILE A 74 -2.18 7.49 4.00
N GLN A 75 -1.94 6.24 3.65
CA GLN A 75 -1.15 5.27 4.41
C GLN A 75 0.08 4.86 3.59
N ASP A 76 1.21 4.71 4.25
CA ASP A 76 2.48 4.28 3.67
C ASP A 76 2.93 3.00 4.37
N ALA A 77 3.00 1.92 3.62
CA ALA A 77 3.44 0.63 4.16
C ALA A 77 4.97 0.53 4.27
N SER A 78 5.72 1.41 3.59
CA SER A 78 7.19 1.36 3.55
C SER A 78 7.72 0.00 3.08
N ASP A 79 7.04 -0.58 2.08
CA ASP A 79 7.26 -1.91 1.49
C ASP A 79 7.12 -3.10 2.47
N ASP A 80 6.47 -2.88 3.62
CA ASP A 80 6.13 -3.92 4.59
C ASP A 80 4.68 -4.40 4.39
N ALA A 81 4.53 -5.64 3.92
CA ALA A 81 3.23 -6.25 3.66
C ALA A 81 2.40 -6.46 4.94
N ALA A 82 3.04 -6.76 6.08
CA ALA A 82 2.33 -6.90 7.35
C ALA A 82 1.77 -5.56 7.82
N LYS A 83 2.58 -4.51 7.75
CA LYS A 83 2.15 -3.14 8.04
C LYS A 83 0.99 -2.70 7.13
N GLN A 84 1.05 -3.02 5.82
CA GLN A 84 -0.05 -2.72 4.92
C GLN A 84 -1.34 -3.44 5.31
N ASN A 85 -1.27 -4.71 5.66
CA ASN A 85 -2.44 -5.47 6.11
C ASN A 85 -3.06 -4.87 7.38
N ASP A 86 -2.24 -4.43 8.35
CA ASP A 86 -2.73 -3.74 9.55
C ASP A 86 -3.42 -2.41 9.20
N GLN A 87 -2.88 -1.66 8.26
CA GLN A 87 -3.47 -0.41 7.76
C GLN A 87 -4.83 -0.64 7.09
N LEU A 88 -4.95 -1.68 6.27
CA LEU A 88 -6.20 -2.05 5.59
C LEU A 88 -7.26 -2.57 6.58
N ASN A 89 -6.86 -3.40 7.54
CA ASN A 89 -7.74 -3.86 8.62
C ASN A 89 -8.23 -2.68 9.48
N ASN A 90 -7.38 -1.70 9.75
CA ASN A 90 -7.77 -0.48 10.44
C ASN A 90 -8.76 0.35 9.60
N ALA A 91 -8.56 0.45 8.28
CA ALA A 91 -9.50 1.11 7.39
C ALA A 91 -10.89 0.43 7.41
N ALA A 92 -10.93 -0.91 7.51
CA ALA A 92 -12.17 -1.66 7.66
C ALA A 92 -12.91 -1.31 8.95
N THR A 93 -12.20 -1.13 10.06
CA THR A 93 -12.80 -0.85 11.38
C THR A 93 -13.15 0.62 11.58
N THR A 94 -12.43 1.54 10.96
CA THR A 94 -12.66 2.99 11.06
C THR A 94 -13.70 3.52 10.07
N GLY A 95 -14.23 2.65 9.20
CA GLY A 95 -15.37 2.95 8.34
C GLY A 95 -15.01 3.79 7.12
N SER A 96 -13.85 3.57 6.50
CA SER A 96 -13.57 4.11 5.16
C SER A 96 -14.67 3.74 4.18
N LYS A 97 -15.11 4.69 3.35
CA LYS A 97 -16.16 4.44 2.37
C LYS A 97 -15.65 3.67 1.15
N VAL A 98 -14.39 3.86 0.81
CA VAL A 98 -13.66 3.17 -0.26
C VAL A 98 -12.21 3.03 0.17
N VAL A 99 -11.59 1.94 -0.20
CA VAL A 99 -10.15 1.76 -0.07
C VAL A 99 -9.52 1.67 -1.45
N ILE A 100 -8.54 2.52 -1.71
CA ILE A 100 -7.65 2.44 -2.88
C ILE A 100 -6.36 1.82 -2.37
N VAL A 101 -5.96 0.70 -2.93
CA VAL A 101 -4.75 -0.02 -2.49
C VAL A 101 -3.78 -0.20 -3.64
N ASN A 102 -2.51 0.10 -3.39
CA ASN A 102 -1.37 -0.32 -4.18
C ASN A 102 -0.67 -1.43 -3.40
N PRO A 103 -0.92 -2.71 -3.69
CA PRO A 103 -0.40 -3.81 -2.89
C PRO A 103 1.13 -3.85 -2.83
N THR A 104 1.68 -4.01 -1.63
CA THR A 104 3.11 -4.31 -1.44
C THR A 104 3.41 -5.71 -1.99
N ASP A 105 2.54 -6.65 -1.67
CA ASP A 105 2.57 -8.04 -2.12
C ASP A 105 1.15 -8.46 -2.52
N SER A 106 1.01 -9.01 -3.73
CA SER A 106 -0.28 -9.35 -4.32
C SER A 106 -0.99 -10.49 -3.60
N ASP A 107 -0.24 -11.42 -3.02
CA ASP A 107 -0.77 -12.59 -2.31
C ASP A 107 -1.02 -12.25 -0.83
N ALA A 108 -0.08 -11.55 -0.20
CA ALA A 108 -0.19 -11.20 1.22
C ALA A 108 -1.37 -10.26 1.51
N VAL A 109 -1.78 -9.41 0.55
CA VAL A 109 -2.88 -8.45 0.71
C VAL A 109 -4.27 -9.11 0.70
N VAL A 110 -4.39 -10.36 0.24
CA VAL A 110 -5.69 -11.03 0.00
C VAL A 110 -6.57 -11.06 1.24
N ALA A 111 -6.00 -11.43 2.39
CA ALA A 111 -6.78 -11.51 3.64
C ALA A 111 -7.37 -10.15 4.06
N ALA A 112 -6.61 -9.07 3.89
CA ALA A 112 -7.06 -7.72 4.20
C ALA A 112 -8.12 -7.22 3.20
N VAL A 113 -7.98 -7.54 1.90
CA VAL A 113 -9.02 -7.26 0.90
C VAL A 113 -10.32 -8.00 1.25
N GLN A 114 -10.25 -9.28 1.63
CA GLN A 114 -11.42 -10.03 2.07
C GLN A 114 -12.07 -9.42 3.34
N ALA A 115 -11.28 -8.92 4.27
CA ALA A 115 -11.81 -8.23 5.46
C ALA A 115 -12.57 -6.96 5.08
N LEU A 116 -12.06 -6.16 4.13
CA LEU A 116 -12.76 -5.00 3.57
C LEU A 116 -14.07 -5.41 2.88
N ASN A 117 -14.04 -6.47 2.05
CA ASN A 117 -15.23 -6.98 1.38
C ASN A 117 -16.30 -7.43 2.39
N ASN A 118 -15.92 -8.12 3.47
CA ASN A 118 -16.83 -8.54 4.53
C ASN A 118 -17.44 -7.34 5.28
N ALA A 119 -16.73 -6.22 5.33
CA ALA A 119 -17.23 -4.95 5.86
C ALA A 119 -18.06 -4.15 4.84
N ASN A 120 -18.29 -4.67 3.63
CA ASN A 120 -18.94 -4.01 2.49
C ASN A 120 -18.25 -2.70 2.08
N ILE A 121 -16.93 -2.66 2.15
CA ILE A 121 -16.11 -1.54 1.72
C ILE A 121 -15.56 -1.86 0.33
N PRO A 122 -15.90 -1.08 -0.71
CA PRO A 122 -15.37 -1.24 -2.05
C PRO A 122 -13.85 -1.07 -2.09
N VAL A 123 -13.18 -1.91 -2.90
CA VAL A 123 -11.74 -1.91 -3.05
C VAL A 123 -11.36 -1.59 -4.50
N VAL A 124 -10.50 -0.59 -4.68
CA VAL A 124 -9.88 -0.26 -5.96
C VAL A 124 -8.39 -0.59 -5.85
N ALA A 125 -7.89 -1.44 -6.74
CA ALA A 125 -6.45 -1.70 -6.83
C ALA A 125 -5.80 -0.78 -7.88
N VAL A 126 -4.64 -0.23 -7.56
CA VAL A 126 -3.88 0.65 -8.46
C VAL A 126 -2.45 0.16 -8.63
N ASP A 127 -1.95 0.21 -9.88
CA ASP A 127 -0.59 -0.17 -10.30
C ASP A 127 -0.27 -1.66 -10.11
N ARG A 128 -0.63 -2.25 -8.98
CA ARG A 128 -0.43 -3.67 -8.65
C ARG A 128 -1.75 -4.32 -8.31
N SER A 129 -1.93 -5.58 -8.73
CA SER A 129 -3.15 -6.35 -8.45
C SER A 129 -3.08 -7.07 -7.10
N ALA A 130 -4.25 -7.40 -6.54
CA ALA A 130 -4.38 -8.42 -5.52
C ALA A 130 -4.69 -9.77 -6.19
N SER A 131 -4.12 -10.85 -5.68
CA SER A 131 -4.33 -12.22 -6.21
C SER A 131 -5.68 -12.83 -5.81
N GLY A 132 -6.44 -12.17 -4.94
CA GLY A 132 -7.75 -12.64 -4.47
C GLY A 132 -8.50 -11.59 -3.68
N GLY A 133 -9.72 -11.97 -3.24
CA GLY A 133 -10.72 -11.03 -2.78
C GLY A 133 -11.45 -10.36 -3.94
N THR A 134 -12.45 -9.53 -3.64
CA THR A 134 -13.17 -8.76 -4.65
C THR A 134 -12.53 -7.39 -4.79
N VAL A 135 -12.05 -7.08 -5.98
CA VAL A 135 -11.56 -5.76 -6.39
C VAL A 135 -12.56 -5.19 -7.39
N ASP A 136 -13.20 -4.08 -7.03
CA ASP A 136 -14.26 -3.44 -7.85
C ASP A 136 -13.71 -2.78 -9.11
N SER A 137 -12.46 -2.32 -9.06
CA SER A 137 -11.73 -1.76 -10.20
C SER A 137 -10.24 -1.95 -10.05
N PHE A 138 -9.57 -2.28 -11.15
CA PHE A 138 -8.11 -2.36 -11.22
C PHE A 138 -7.60 -1.42 -12.31
N ILE A 139 -6.67 -0.55 -11.94
CA ILE A 139 -6.10 0.46 -12.84
C ILE A 139 -4.58 0.33 -12.83
N ALA A 140 -4.03 -0.09 -13.95
CA ALA A 140 -2.58 -0.30 -14.11
C ALA A 140 -2.16 -0.12 -15.56
N SER A 141 -0.85 -0.04 -15.79
CA SER A 141 -0.25 -0.18 -17.10
C SER A 141 -0.36 -1.62 -17.60
N ASP A 142 -0.34 -1.83 -18.90
CA ASP A 142 -0.13 -3.17 -19.47
C ASP A 142 1.35 -3.57 -19.31
N ASN A 143 1.65 -4.15 -18.14
CA ASN A 143 3.01 -4.49 -17.75
C ASN A 143 3.61 -5.61 -18.62
N VAL A 144 2.80 -6.54 -19.14
CA VAL A 144 3.27 -7.59 -20.06
C VAL A 144 3.66 -6.97 -21.38
N ALA A 145 2.82 -6.11 -21.95
CA ALA A 145 3.15 -5.40 -23.18
C ALA A 145 4.38 -4.50 -23.01
N GLY A 146 4.49 -3.80 -21.87
CA GLY A 146 5.64 -2.96 -21.55
C GLY A 146 6.95 -3.75 -21.48
N GLY A 147 6.94 -4.90 -20.80
CA GLY A 147 8.09 -5.81 -20.74
C GLY A 147 8.52 -6.32 -22.12
N LYS A 148 7.55 -6.68 -22.97
CA LYS A 148 7.85 -7.11 -24.34
C LYS A 148 8.44 -5.99 -25.18
N GLN A 149 7.87 -4.79 -25.14
CA GLN A 149 8.41 -3.62 -25.83
C GLN A 149 9.84 -3.30 -25.39
N ALA A 150 10.12 -3.45 -24.08
CA ALA A 150 11.48 -3.25 -23.55
C ALA A 150 12.45 -4.31 -24.10
N ALA A 151 12.04 -5.57 -24.24
CA ALA A 151 12.86 -6.62 -24.82
C ALA A 151 13.20 -6.31 -26.29
N ASP A 152 12.21 -5.94 -27.10
CA ASP A 152 12.39 -5.58 -28.51
C ASP A 152 13.32 -4.36 -28.66
N ALA A 153 13.12 -3.31 -27.83
CA ALA A 153 13.97 -2.13 -27.86
C ALA A 153 15.39 -2.43 -27.43
N LEU A 154 15.58 -3.25 -26.37
CA LEU A 154 16.89 -3.66 -25.90
C LEU A 154 17.63 -4.46 -26.97
N ALA A 155 17.00 -5.49 -27.56
CA ALA A 155 17.62 -6.30 -28.61
C ALA A 155 18.04 -5.45 -29.80
N GLN A 156 17.18 -4.56 -30.30
CA GLN A 156 17.52 -3.62 -31.37
C GLN A 156 18.72 -2.73 -31.02
N SER A 157 18.79 -2.24 -29.78
CA SER A 157 19.87 -1.33 -29.36
C SER A 157 21.25 -1.97 -29.39
N ILE A 158 21.32 -3.30 -29.22
CA ILE A 158 22.57 -4.08 -29.25
C ILE A 158 22.81 -4.82 -30.57
N GLY A 159 21.96 -4.58 -31.59
CA GLY A 159 22.08 -5.21 -32.90
C GLY A 159 21.62 -6.67 -32.93
N ASP A 160 20.63 -7.03 -32.12
CA ASP A 160 20.03 -8.36 -32.00
C ASP A 160 21.00 -9.49 -31.64
N GLU A 161 22.14 -9.15 -31.02
CA GLU A 161 23.15 -10.13 -30.62
C GLU A 161 23.90 -9.67 -29.36
N GLY A 162 23.99 -10.55 -28.36
CA GLY A 162 24.80 -10.33 -27.16
C GLY A 162 24.23 -10.88 -25.89
N GLU A 163 24.94 -10.61 -24.83
CA GLU A 163 24.54 -10.98 -23.46
C GLU A 163 23.90 -9.80 -22.75
N VAL A 164 22.88 -10.07 -21.95
CA VAL A 164 22.13 -9.05 -21.22
C VAL A 164 21.86 -9.48 -19.79
N LEU A 165 21.67 -8.51 -18.92
CA LEU A 165 21.28 -8.71 -17.53
C LEU A 165 19.83 -8.24 -17.29
N VAL A 166 19.21 -8.76 -16.21
CA VAL A 166 17.87 -8.36 -15.77
C VAL A 166 17.90 -7.98 -14.31
N LEU A 167 17.47 -6.76 -14.00
CA LEU A 167 17.18 -6.30 -12.65
C LEU A 167 15.69 -6.43 -12.38
N GLN A 168 15.36 -7.31 -11.45
CA GLN A 168 13.97 -7.62 -11.10
C GLN A 168 13.50 -6.75 -9.94
N GLY A 169 12.21 -6.42 -9.93
CA GLY A 169 11.56 -5.73 -8.83
C GLY A 169 11.23 -6.65 -7.65
N ILE A 170 10.26 -6.23 -6.84
CA ILE A 170 9.77 -7.01 -5.70
C ILE A 170 9.04 -8.25 -6.21
N ALA A 171 9.48 -9.44 -5.82
CA ALA A 171 8.95 -10.72 -6.32
C ALA A 171 7.43 -10.90 -6.06
N GLY A 172 6.91 -10.40 -4.93
CA GLY A 172 5.48 -10.42 -4.59
C GLY A 172 4.62 -9.43 -5.39
N SER A 173 5.23 -8.51 -6.15
CA SER A 173 4.53 -7.51 -6.96
C SER A 173 4.05 -8.07 -8.29
N SER A 174 2.77 -7.90 -8.62
CA SER A 174 2.26 -8.26 -9.96
C SER A 174 2.96 -7.48 -11.07
N ALA A 175 3.28 -6.21 -10.84
CA ALA A 175 3.99 -5.39 -11.83
C ALA A 175 5.36 -5.95 -12.18
N SER A 176 6.13 -6.47 -11.20
CA SER A 176 7.40 -7.14 -11.46
C SER A 176 7.20 -8.41 -12.26
N ARG A 177 6.30 -9.31 -11.80
CA ARG A 177 6.02 -10.55 -12.50
C ARG A 177 5.60 -10.34 -13.97
N ASP A 178 4.74 -9.36 -14.20
CA ASP A 178 4.19 -9.10 -15.52
C ASP A 178 5.22 -8.46 -16.46
N ARG A 179 6.05 -7.51 -15.97
CA ARG A 179 7.17 -6.93 -16.72
C ARG A 179 8.22 -7.98 -17.05
N GLY A 180 8.60 -8.80 -16.06
CA GLY A 180 9.55 -9.91 -16.23
C GLY A 180 9.03 -10.96 -17.21
N LYS A 181 7.73 -11.33 -17.14
CA LYS A 181 7.09 -12.21 -18.10
C LYS A 181 7.14 -11.63 -19.50
N GLY A 182 6.69 -10.39 -19.67
CA GLY A 182 6.70 -9.71 -20.96
C GLY A 182 8.10 -9.64 -21.57
N PHE A 183 9.10 -9.29 -20.76
CA PHE A 183 10.48 -9.27 -21.19
C PHE A 183 10.99 -10.65 -21.63
N THR A 184 10.70 -11.69 -20.83
CA THR A 184 11.10 -13.08 -21.16
C THR A 184 10.45 -13.55 -22.46
N ASP A 185 9.15 -13.31 -22.63
CA ASP A 185 8.42 -13.68 -23.85
C ASP A 185 8.93 -12.90 -25.06
N GLY A 186 9.27 -11.61 -24.90
CA GLY A 186 9.82 -10.76 -25.93
C GLY A 186 11.22 -11.17 -26.34
N ILE A 187 12.13 -11.33 -25.38
CA ILE A 187 13.54 -11.66 -25.67
C ILE A 187 13.69 -13.05 -26.34
N ALA A 188 12.76 -13.96 -26.08
CA ALA A 188 12.73 -15.27 -26.73
C ALA A 188 12.55 -15.18 -28.27
N THR A 189 12.09 -14.06 -28.81
CA THR A 189 11.99 -13.81 -30.25
C THR A 189 13.30 -13.32 -30.87
N HIS A 190 14.33 -13.05 -30.04
CA HIS A 190 15.68 -12.61 -30.44
C HIS A 190 16.71 -13.68 -30.08
N PRO A 191 16.87 -14.73 -30.90
CA PRO A 191 17.58 -15.98 -30.54
C PRO A 191 19.08 -15.81 -30.28
N ASN A 192 19.69 -14.69 -30.70
CA ASN A 192 21.09 -14.40 -30.46
C ASN A 192 21.32 -13.48 -29.25
N VAL A 193 20.24 -13.05 -28.56
CA VAL A 193 20.31 -12.29 -27.31
C VAL A 193 20.08 -13.24 -26.14
N ARG A 194 20.99 -13.25 -25.18
CA ARG A 194 20.97 -14.19 -24.06
C ARG A 194 20.96 -13.49 -22.73
N VAL A 195 19.99 -13.80 -21.89
CA VAL A 195 19.99 -13.38 -20.48
C VAL A 195 21.01 -14.27 -19.74
N VAL A 196 22.10 -13.66 -19.26
CA VAL A 196 23.19 -14.37 -18.57
C VAL A 196 23.17 -14.17 -17.05
N GLY A 197 22.41 -13.21 -16.56
CA GLY A 197 22.23 -12.98 -15.13
C GLY A 197 20.93 -12.22 -14.86
N GLN A 198 20.28 -12.60 -13.78
CA GLN A 198 19.10 -11.88 -13.27
C GLN A 198 19.11 -11.88 -11.76
N GLN A 199 18.75 -10.76 -11.16
CA GLN A 199 18.69 -10.63 -9.72
C GLN A 199 17.69 -9.53 -9.32
N THR A 200 17.01 -9.75 -8.18
CA THR A 200 16.12 -8.72 -7.63
C THR A 200 16.93 -7.54 -7.08
N ALA A 201 16.45 -6.34 -7.36
CA ALA A 201 16.91 -5.09 -6.78
C ALA A 201 15.70 -4.28 -6.24
N ASN A 202 14.59 -4.96 -5.94
CA ASN A 202 13.43 -4.54 -5.15
C ASN A 202 12.82 -3.18 -5.54
N PHE A 203 12.93 -2.77 -6.81
CA PHE A 203 12.54 -1.45 -7.31
C PHE A 203 13.31 -0.27 -6.69
N ASP A 204 14.43 -0.54 -6.02
CA ASP A 204 15.24 0.44 -5.30
C ASP A 204 16.49 0.84 -6.10
N ARG A 205 16.83 2.14 -6.10
CA ARG A 205 17.97 2.69 -6.84
C ARG A 205 19.31 2.20 -6.29
N THR A 206 19.47 2.21 -4.98
CA THR A 206 20.71 1.79 -4.33
C THR A 206 20.96 0.30 -4.52
N GLU A 207 19.90 -0.51 -4.41
CA GLU A 207 20.00 -1.93 -4.73
C GLU A 207 20.29 -2.15 -6.23
N GLY A 208 19.69 -1.36 -7.11
CA GLY A 208 19.98 -1.35 -8.55
C GLY A 208 21.47 -1.16 -8.82
N LEU A 209 22.10 -0.15 -8.20
CA LEU A 209 23.54 0.09 -8.28
C LEU A 209 24.34 -1.12 -7.76
N ASN A 210 24.03 -1.61 -6.56
CA ASN A 210 24.81 -2.67 -5.92
C ASN A 210 24.71 -3.99 -6.70
N VAL A 211 23.49 -4.37 -7.11
CA VAL A 211 23.23 -5.60 -7.88
C VAL A 211 23.92 -5.50 -9.25
N THR A 212 23.80 -4.37 -9.92
CA THR A 212 24.47 -4.14 -11.21
C THR A 212 25.97 -4.27 -11.10
N THR A 213 26.58 -3.64 -10.09
CA THR A 213 28.02 -3.73 -9.83
C THR A 213 28.48 -5.19 -9.69
N ASN A 214 27.73 -6.00 -8.92
CA ASN A 214 28.04 -7.41 -8.71
C ASN A 214 27.87 -8.26 -9.99
N LEU A 215 26.78 -8.03 -10.71
CA LEU A 215 26.49 -8.76 -11.95
C LEU A 215 27.50 -8.43 -13.07
N LEU A 216 27.95 -7.18 -13.19
CA LEU A 216 28.97 -6.77 -14.14
C LEU A 216 30.36 -7.38 -13.84
N GLN A 217 30.68 -7.61 -12.56
CA GLN A 217 31.90 -8.32 -12.20
C GLN A 217 31.86 -9.79 -12.64
N ALA A 218 30.67 -10.42 -12.56
CA ALA A 218 30.49 -11.80 -12.99
C ALA A 218 30.35 -11.96 -14.52
N HIS A 219 29.83 -10.93 -15.20
CA HIS A 219 29.52 -10.92 -16.63
C HIS A 219 30.05 -9.66 -17.30
N PRO A 220 31.39 -9.51 -17.46
CA PRO A 220 32.00 -8.28 -17.96
C PRO A 220 31.68 -7.96 -19.43
N ASP A 221 31.21 -8.93 -20.22
CA ASP A 221 30.97 -8.80 -21.66
C ASP A 221 29.52 -8.46 -22.01
N VAL A 222 28.63 -8.20 -21.00
CA VAL A 222 27.24 -7.85 -21.26
C VAL A 222 27.14 -6.53 -22.03
N LYS A 223 26.15 -6.49 -22.95
CA LYS A 223 25.93 -5.31 -23.79
C LYS A 223 24.81 -4.41 -23.30
N ALA A 224 23.86 -4.95 -22.55
CA ALA A 224 22.73 -4.18 -22.04
C ALA A 224 22.15 -4.79 -20.76
N ILE A 225 21.37 -3.95 -20.06
CA ILE A 225 20.65 -4.30 -18.84
C ILE A 225 19.19 -3.90 -19.00
N PHE A 226 18.28 -4.83 -18.75
CA PHE A 226 16.87 -4.53 -18.54
C PHE A 226 16.61 -4.35 -17.04
N ALA A 227 15.98 -3.26 -16.67
CA ALA A 227 15.47 -3.03 -15.31
C ALA A 227 13.94 -2.91 -15.35
N GLU A 228 13.26 -3.59 -14.46
CA GLU A 228 11.80 -3.59 -14.41
C GLU A 228 11.20 -2.25 -13.96
N ASN A 229 12.02 -1.27 -13.50
CA ASN A 229 11.60 0.10 -13.25
C ASN A 229 12.75 1.11 -13.43
N ASP A 230 12.39 2.40 -13.42
CA ASP A 230 13.32 3.52 -13.63
C ASP A 230 14.33 3.67 -12.50
N GLU A 231 13.93 3.46 -11.23
CA GLU A 231 14.84 3.61 -10.10
C GLU A 231 16.01 2.63 -10.16
N MET A 232 15.72 1.36 -10.46
CA MET A 232 16.79 0.37 -10.66
C MET A 232 17.65 0.69 -11.89
N ALA A 233 17.03 1.18 -12.98
CA ALA A 233 17.76 1.59 -14.18
C ALA A 233 18.70 2.76 -13.88
N LEU A 234 18.25 3.76 -13.14
CA LEU A 234 19.08 4.88 -12.70
C LEU A 234 20.24 4.43 -11.82
N GLY A 235 19.99 3.49 -10.88
CA GLY A 235 21.06 2.87 -10.10
C GLY A 235 22.07 2.10 -10.95
N ALA A 236 21.59 1.40 -12.00
CA ALA A 236 22.46 0.69 -12.92
C ALA A 236 23.35 1.63 -13.78
N ILE A 237 22.88 2.84 -14.07
CA ILE A 237 23.64 3.87 -14.81
C ILE A 237 24.75 4.45 -13.97
N GLU A 238 24.57 4.62 -12.66
CA GLU A 238 25.61 5.10 -11.72
C GLU A 238 26.79 4.14 -11.62
#